data_219845c5844c203b3943126ebdec1f3b
#
_entry.id   219845c5844c203b3943126ebdec1f3b
#
_cell.length_a   1.000
_cell.length_b   1.000
_cell.length_c   1.000
_cell.angle_alpha   90.00
_cell.angle_beta   90.00
_cell.angle_gamma   90.00
#
_symmetry.space_group_name_H-M   'P 1'
#
loop_
_entity.id
_entity.type
_entity.pdbx_description
1 polymer ?
#
loop_
_entity_poly.entity_id
_entity_poly.type
_entity_poly.pdbx_seq_one_letter_code
_entity_poly.pdbx_strand_id
1 'polypeptide(L)'
;MRSMTVAGTLGLFSCLAASPLVAQPELKHAPELLQPGPMRIDVVKDGLYLIRGPFLPCTPNGCRPNGPDDGLYHEPGDVALRVTSQGLILVDDKFANHVPNILELVRTVSDLPIRYVLNTHHHGDHASGNAPLRALGINVVGHENIRSNFLRIKQPGEPNIAFADKASVFSGGVEVQLLHLGRGHTSGDTVVYFPDLKTVHAGDLIVDGMPVIDYAGGGSAVEFVKTIGALLEVDFDTLIPGHGRLMTKQEVADYKARFEEMNRRMRNLARSGVPKSEVRAKLYLEDLGWNHTVSTTTWETNLERHYDEMAAL
;
A
#
# COMPACT_ATOMS: atom_id res chain seq x y z
N MET A 1 71.66 -31.11 -31.35
CA MET A 1 70.91 -31.32 -32.59
C MET A 1 69.63 -32.05 -32.26
N ARG A 2 68.50 -31.33 -32.13
CA ARG A 2 67.14 -31.87 -32.25
C ARG A 2 66.21 -30.68 -32.56
N SER A 3 65.61 -30.76 -33.73
CA SER A 3 64.66 -29.85 -34.30
C SER A 3 63.36 -29.88 -33.50
N MET A 4 62.81 -28.72 -33.12
CA MET A 4 61.44 -28.57 -32.59
C MET A 4 60.57 -27.98 -33.69
N THR A 5 59.61 -28.79 -34.14
CA THR A 5 58.55 -28.40 -35.06
C THR A 5 57.45 -27.70 -34.30
N VAL A 6 57.10 -26.50 -34.72
CA VAL A 6 55.95 -25.73 -34.18
C VAL A 6 54.74 -26.07 -35.06
N ALA A 7 53.71 -26.64 -34.43
CA ALA A 7 52.39 -26.87 -35.05
C ALA A 7 51.50 -25.63 -34.87
N GLY A 8 51.11 -25.02 -35.96
CA GLY A 8 50.18 -23.90 -35.98
C GLY A 8 48.72 -24.42 -35.89
N THR A 9 47.96 -23.91 -34.97
CA THR A 9 46.52 -24.13 -34.85
C THR A 9 45.76 -23.04 -35.60
N LEU A 10 45.05 -23.47 -36.64
CA LEU A 10 44.08 -22.61 -37.34
C LEU A 10 42.85 -22.39 -36.42
N GLY A 11 42.59 -21.16 -36.07
CA GLY A 11 41.34 -20.76 -35.42
C GLY A 11 40.22 -20.56 -36.45
N LEU A 12 39.17 -21.35 -36.34
CA LEU A 12 37.94 -21.12 -37.08
C LEU A 12 37.21 -19.88 -36.53
N PHE A 13 37.12 -18.79 -37.27
CA PHE A 13 36.21 -17.70 -37.03
C PHE A 13 34.80 -18.10 -37.46
N SER A 14 33.92 -18.35 -36.50
CA SER A 14 32.49 -18.53 -36.72
C SER A 14 31.83 -17.15 -36.90
N CYS A 15 31.41 -16.83 -38.13
CA CYS A 15 30.55 -15.69 -38.38
C CYS A 15 29.15 -15.94 -37.80
N LEU A 16 28.84 -15.33 -36.70
CA LEU A 16 27.47 -15.21 -36.21
C LEU A 16 26.72 -14.23 -37.11
N ALA A 17 25.82 -14.77 -37.94
CA ALA A 17 24.90 -13.98 -38.73
C ALA A 17 23.92 -13.27 -37.75
N ALA A 18 23.92 -11.94 -37.78
CA ALA A 18 22.94 -11.13 -37.06
C ALA A 18 21.56 -11.34 -37.70
N SER A 19 20.62 -11.85 -36.91
CA SER A 19 19.21 -11.91 -37.30
C SER A 19 18.67 -10.49 -37.51
N PRO A 20 17.84 -10.25 -38.52
CA PRO A 20 17.26 -8.94 -38.74
C PRO A 20 16.34 -8.58 -37.54
N LEU A 21 16.54 -7.41 -36.95
CA LEU A 21 15.62 -6.80 -36.03
C LEU A 21 14.26 -6.67 -36.73
N VAL A 22 13.27 -7.44 -36.28
CA VAL A 22 11.89 -7.22 -36.67
C VAL A 22 11.46 -5.90 -36.00
N ALA A 23 11.21 -4.88 -36.80
CA ALA A 23 10.69 -3.61 -36.35
C ALA A 23 9.37 -3.86 -35.61
N GLN A 24 9.33 -3.52 -34.33
CA GLN A 24 8.07 -3.52 -33.58
C GLN A 24 7.14 -2.49 -34.21
N PRO A 25 5.82 -2.80 -34.35
CA PRO A 25 4.88 -1.83 -34.88
C PRO A 25 4.88 -0.60 -33.97
N GLU A 26 5.07 0.58 -34.55
CA GLU A 26 4.89 1.86 -33.87
C GLU A 26 3.52 1.87 -33.22
N LEU A 27 3.52 1.90 -31.89
CA LEU A 27 2.31 2.19 -31.10
C LEU A 27 1.92 3.63 -31.43
N LYS A 28 0.99 3.77 -32.37
CA LYS A 28 0.36 5.05 -32.66
C LYS A 28 -0.36 5.51 -31.39
N HIS A 29 0.15 6.59 -30.80
CA HIS A 29 -0.43 7.33 -29.70
C HIS A 29 -0.66 6.52 -28.41
N ALA A 30 0.43 6.17 -27.74
CA ALA A 30 0.33 6.12 -26.27
C ALA A 30 -0.13 7.51 -25.80
N PRO A 31 -1.20 7.61 -24.99
CA PRO A 31 -1.52 8.91 -24.39
C PRO A 31 -0.25 9.40 -23.72
N GLU A 32 0.09 10.67 -23.97
CA GLU A 32 1.22 11.35 -23.34
C GLU A 32 1.13 11.05 -21.84
N LEU A 33 2.06 10.24 -21.33
CA LEU A 33 2.08 9.89 -19.91
C LEU A 33 2.32 11.20 -19.20
N LEU A 34 1.27 11.73 -18.59
CA LEU A 34 1.36 12.94 -17.77
C LEU A 34 2.46 12.71 -16.75
N GLN A 35 3.47 13.56 -16.78
CA GLN A 35 4.58 13.46 -15.83
C GLN A 35 4.00 13.52 -14.42
N PRO A 36 4.36 12.59 -13.52
CA PRO A 36 3.92 12.67 -12.14
C PRO A 36 4.31 14.04 -11.57
N GLY A 37 3.36 14.71 -10.93
CA GLY A 37 3.65 15.91 -10.16
C GLY A 37 4.61 15.57 -9.01
N PRO A 38 5.31 16.56 -8.44
CA PRO A 38 6.27 16.32 -7.36
C PRO A 38 5.55 15.72 -6.14
N MET A 39 6.26 14.84 -5.42
CA MET A 39 5.85 14.44 -4.07
C MET A 39 5.95 15.66 -3.15
N ARG A 40 5.12 15.70 -2.12
CA ARG A 40 5.16 16.75 -1.10
C ARG A 40 5.15 16.16 0.31
N ILE A 41 5.62 16.95 1.27
CA ILE A 41 5.57 16.63 2.69
C ILE A 41 4.74 17.69 3.41
N ASP A 42 3.72 17.26 4.12
CA ASP A 42 2.79 18.11 4.84
C ASP A 42 2.88 17.82 6.35
N VAL A 43 2.64 18.82 7.18
CA VAL A 43 2.57 18.66 8.65
C VAL A 43 1.22 18.07 9.01
N VAL A 44 1.21 16.96 9.77
CA VAL A 44 -0.01 16.39 10.38
C VAL A 44 -0.18 16.94 11.79
N LYS A 45 0.83 16.77 12.62
CA LYS A 45 0.95 17.31 13.98
C LYS A 45 2.43 17.62 14.27
N ASP A 46 2.73 18.21 15.43
CA ASP A 46 4.12 18.52 15.80
C ASP A 46 5.00 17.25 15.77
N GLY A 47 6.05 17.28 14.98
CA GLY A 47 6.95 16.14 14.76
C GLY A 47 6.35 14.94 14.01
N LEU A 48 5.14 15.07 13.43
CA LEU A 48 4.53 14.06 12.56
C LEU A 48 4.16 14.69 11.21
N TYR A 49 4.67 14.10 10.15
CA TYR A 49 4.52 14.57 8.78
C TYR A 49 3.94 13.48 7.89
N LEU A 50 3.36 13.88 6.77
CA LEU A 50 2.79 12.99 5.76
C LEU A 50 3.41 13.27 4.39
N ILE A 51 4.03 12.26 3.78
CA ILE A 51 4.60 12.31 2.45
C ILE A 51 3.59 11.71 1.47
N ARG A 52 3.10 12.53 0.54
CA ARG A 52 2.10 12.18 -0.46
C ARG A 52 2.59 12.41 -1.89
N GLY A 53 1.91 11.79 -2.84
CA GLY A 53 2.25 11.89 -4.26
C GLY A 53 3.23 10.79 -4.72
N PRO A 54 3.66 10.82 -5.99
CA PRO A 54 3.47 11.92 -6.95
C PRO A 54 1.99 12.17 -7.26
N PHE A 55 1.67 13.41 -7.60
CA PHE A 55 0.32 13.85 -7.92
C PHE A 55 0.12 13.80 -9.44
N LEU A 56 -0.95 13.15 -9.89
CA LEU A 56 -1.32 13.05 -11.29
C LEU A 56 -2.61 13.86 -11.53
N PRO A 57 -2.71 14.56 -12.68
CA PRO A 57 -3.98 15.19 -13.06
C PRO A 57 -5.08 14.15 -13.21
N CYS A 58 -6.28 14.50 -12.79
CA CYS A 58 -7.45 13.68 -13.01
C CYS A 58 -7.73 13.49 -14.48
N THR A 59 -7.95 12.25 -14.92
CA THR A 59 -8.44 11.94 -16.26
C THR A 59 -9.96 11.71 -16.24
N PRO A 60 -10.68 11.95 -17.36
CA PRO A 60 -12.11 11.68 -17.42
C PRO A 60 -12.53 10.25 -17.06
N ASN A 61 -11.59 9.30 -17.16
CA ASN A 61 -11.85 7.86 -16.95
C ASN A 61 -11.36 7.32 -15.59
N GLY A 62 -10.87 8.16 -14.72
CA GLY A 62 -10.33 7.70 -13.43
C GLY A 62 -9.60 8.81 -12.70
N CYS A 63 -10.34 9.63 -12.03
CA CYS A 63 -9.81 10.43 -10.97
C CYS A 63 -10.12 9.74 -9.66
N ARG A 64 -9.09 9.51 -8.86
CA ARG A 64 -9.26 9.38 -7.43
C ARG A 64 -8.92 10.73 -6.83
N PRO A 65 -9.89 11.65 -6.61
CA PRO A 65 -9.60 12.88 -5.89
C PRO A 65 -9.19 12.48 -4.47
N ASN A 66 -7.92 12.64 -4.18
CA ASN A 66 -7.33 12.32 -2.88
C ASN A 66 -7.10 13.57 -2.05
N GLY A 67 -7.77 14.62 -2.40
CA GLY A 67 -7.74 15.85 -1.65
C GLY A 67 -9.05 16.58 -1.83
N PRO A 68 -9.41 17.42 -0.89
CA PRO A 68 -10.71 18.06 -0.91
C PRO A 68 -10.97 18.92 -2.15
N ASP A 69 -9.96 19.42 -2.88
CA ASP A 69 -10.24 20.44 -3.88
C ASP A 69 -9.23 20.59 -5.02
N ASP A 70 -8.24 19.71 -5.21
CA ASP A 70 -7.19 20.00 -6.19
C ASP A 70 -7.33 19.26 -7.53
N GLY A 71 -8.32 18.35 -7.66
CA GLY A 71 -8.51 17.60 -8.90
C GLY A 71 -7.30 16.71 -9.25
N LEU A 72 -6.42 16.43 -8.28
CA LEU A 72 -5.23 15.63 -8.44
C LEU A 72 -5.44 14.26 -7.80
N TYR A 73 -4.84 13.30 -8.42
CA TYR A 73 -4.75 11.93 -7.97
C TYR A 73 -3.33 11.65 -7.49
N HIS A 74 -3.13 11.01 -6.36
CA HIS A 74 -1.81 10.59 -5.92
C HIS A 74 -1.72 9.07 -5.76
N GLU A 75 -0.68 8.53 -6.27
CA GLU A 75 -0.18 7.18 -6.07
C GLU A 75 1.31 7.28 -5.74
N PRO A 76 1.83 6.37 -5.05
CA PRO A 76 1.30 5.24 -4.29
C PRO A 76 0.87 5.65 -2.88
N GLY A 77 0.65 4.66 -2.00
CA GLY A 77 0.18 4.85 -0.63
C GLY A 77 0.89 5.92 0.17
N ASP A 78 0.22 6.44 1.17
CA ASP A 78 0.72 7.52 2.03
C ASP A 78 1.84 7.02 2.96
N VAL A 79 2.84 7.88 3.24
CA VAL A 79 3.97 7.58 4.14
C VAL A 79 3.98 8.58 5.28
N ALA A 80 3.93 8.10 6.52
CA ALA A 80 4.12 8.99 7.66
C ALA A 80 5.60 9.04 8.08
N LEU A 81 6.05 10.23 8.51
CA LEU A 81 7.36 10.47 9.10
C LEU A 81 7.21 11.00 10.52
N ARG A 82 7.64 10.22 11.50
CA ARG A 82 7.74 10.63 12.90
C ARG A 82 9.17 11.05 13.22
N VAL A 83 9.34 12.30 13.62
CA VAL A 83 10.62 12.86 14.09
C VAL A 83 10.75 12.62 15.57
N THR A 84 11.91 12.13 16.01
CA THR A 84 12.28 11.97 17.42
C THR A 84 13.66 12.58 17.67
N SER A 85 14.05 12.77 18.92
CA SER A 85 15.38 13.30 19.25
C SER A 85 16.54 12.31 18.94
N GLN A 86 16.26 11.05 18.65
CA GLN A 86 17.27 10.00 18.40
C GLN A 86 17.23 9.43 16.99
N GLY A 87 16.39 9.96 16.11
CA GLY A 87 16.25 9.51 14.73
C GLY A 87 14.83 9.59 14.24
N LEU A 88 14.64 9.11 13.03
CA LEU A 88 13.39 9.18 12.29
C LEU A 88 12.77 7.81 12.16
N ILE A 89 11.44 7.76 12.15
CA ILE A 89 10.64 6.56 11.93
C ILE A 89 9.72 6.83 10.74
N LEU A 90 9.79 5.99 9.70
CA LEU A 90 8.83 5.98 8.61
C LEU A 90 7.73 4.97 8.89
N VAL A 91 6.51 5.27 8.47
CA VAL A 91 5.44 4.29 8.31
C VAL A 91 5.17 4.15 6.83
N ASP A 92 5.39 2.96 6.30
CA ASP A 92 5.44 2.64 4.87
C ASP A 92 6.56 3.37 4.09
N ASP A 93 6.73 3.07 2.81
CA ASP A 93 7.85 3.56 2.01
C ASP A 93 7.59 3.60 0.49
N LYS A 94 6.35 3.42 0.07
CA LYS A 94 5.92 3.46 -1.34
C LYS A 94 6.59 2.39 -2.22
N PHE A 95 6.62 2.63 -3.54
CA PHE A 95 7.41 1.81 -4.47
C PHE A 95 8.91 2.14 -4.37
N ALA A 96 9.75 1.16 -4.67
CA ALA A 96 11.21 1.27 -4.56
C ALA A 96 11.82 2.46 -5.33
N ASN A 97 11.24 2.81 -6.49
CA ASN A 97 11.68 3.94 -7.30
C ASN A 97 11.37 5.31 -6.65
N HIS A 98 10.52 5.38 -5.64
CA HIS A 98 10.20 6.61 -4.92
C HIS A 98 11.11 6.87 -3.71
N VAL A 99 11.89 5.88 -3.28
CA VAL A 99 12.78 6.03 -2.11
C VAL A 99 13.74 7.22 -2.22
N PRO A 100 14.39 7.53 -3.36
CA PRO A 100 15.24 8.71 -3.46
C PRO A 100 14.49 10.01 -3.15
N ASN A 101 13.26 10.17 -3.64
CA ASN A 101 12.43 11.35 -3.41
C ASN A 101 11.95 11.41 -1.94
N ILE A 102 11.62 10.27 -1.32
CA ILE A 102 11.28 10.20 0.11
C ILE A 102 12.48 10.70 0.94
N LEU A 103 13.69 10.20 0.65
CA LEU A 103 14.90 10.59 1.36
C LEU A 103 15.24 12.08 1.18
N GLU A 104 14.97 12.66 0.02
CA GLU A 104 15.12 14.09 -0.24
C GLU A 104 14.13 14.91 0.60
N LEU A 105 12.84 14.55 0.59
CA LEU A 105 11.82 15.22 1.39
C LEU A 105 12.09 15.10 2.89
N VAL A 106 12.50 13.93 3.37
CA VAL A 106 12.85 13.71 4.78
C VAL A 106 13.97 14.67 5.22
N ARG A 107 15.00 14.89 4.37
CA ARG A 107 16.10 15.83 4.67
C ARG A 107 15.63 17.29 4.77
N THR A 108 14.53 17.66 4.15
CA THR A 108 13.98 19.02 4.33
C THR A 108 13.41 19.26 5.73
N VAL A 109 13.13 18.17 6.46
CA VAL A 109 12.56 18.19 7.82
C VAL A 109 13.64 17.95 8.87
N SER A 110 14.56 17.00 8.63
CA SER A 110 15.57 16.62 9.62
C SER A 110 16.76 15.90 8.99
N ASP A 111 17.97 16.20 9.48
CA ASP A 111 19.21 15.48 9.13
C ASP A 111 19.44 14.22 9.96
N LEU A 112 18.57 13.91 10.92
CA LEU A 112 18.68 12.70 11.72
C LEU A 112 18.50 11.44 10.87
N PRO A 113 19.19 10.33 11.20
CA PRO A 113 19.06 9.09 10.43
C PRO A 113 17.69 8.45 10.62
N ILE A 114 17.16 7.87 9.54
CA ILE A 114 16.02 6.97 9.62
C ILE A 114 16.47 5.70 10.32
N ARG A 115 15.80 5.32 11.40
CA ARG A 115 16.11 4.14 12.23
C ARG A 115 15.22 2.95 11.90
N TYR A 116 13.94 3.23 11.60
CA TYR A 116 12.94 2.22 11.38
C TYR A 116 12.03 2.61 10.22
N VAL A 117 11.60 1.57 9.48
CA VAL A 117 10.40 1.58 8.65
C VAL A 117 9.40 0.63 9.30
N LEU A 118 8.17 1.06 9.48
CA LEU A 118 7.07 0.28 10.06
C LEU A 118 6.06 0.02 8.94
N ASN A 119 5.89 -1.23 8.53
CA ASN A 119 4.95 -1.53 7.44
C ASN A 119 3.53 -1.76 7.98
N THR A 120 2.56 -1.14 7.31
CA THR A 120 1.13 -1.36 7.58
C THR A 120 0.65 -2.67 6.98
N HIS A 121 1.08 -3.01 5.74
CA HIS A 121 0.78 -4.26 5.07
C HIS A 121 1.82 -4.54 3.96
N HIS A 122 1.60 -5.57 3.14
CA HIS A 122 2.63 -6.09 2.22
C HIS A 122 2.55 -5.57 0.79
N HIS A 123 1.57 -4.73 0.43
CA HIS A 123 1.42 -4.28 -0.95
C HIS A 123 2.60 -3.40 -1.41
N GLY A 124 2.88 -3.47 -2.72
CA GLY A 124 4.07 -2.87 -3.29
C GLY A 124 4.11 -1.36 -3.19
N ASP A 125 2.97 -0.69 -3.25
CA ASP A 125 2.84 0.76 -3.12
C ASP A 125 2.98 1.28 -1.68
N HIS A 126 3.13 0.37 -0.71
CA HIS A 126 3.39 0.67 0.71
C HIS A 126 4.76 0.18 1.17
N ALA A 127 5.26 -0.94 0.62
CA ALA A 127 6.38 -1.65 1.21
C ALA A 127 7.46 -2.10 0.20
N SER A 128 7.40 -1.69 -1.08
CA SER A 128 8.48 -2.02 -2.03
C SER A 128 9.76 -1.23 -1.81
N GLY A 129 9.70 -0.10 -1.10
CA GLY A 129 10.86 0.69 -0.66
C GLY A 129 11.69 0.00 0.42
N ASN A 130 11.18 -1.04 1.05
CA ASN A 130 11.90 -1.82 2.07
C ASN A 130 13.28 -2.27 1.59
N ALA A 131 13.39 -2.84 0.37
CA ALA A 131 14.64 -3.42 -0.11
C ALA A 131 15.77 -2.37 -0.21
N PRO A 132 15.62 -1.23 -0.89
CA PRO A 132 16.64 -0.19 -0.90
C PRO A 132 16.90 0.43 0.49
N LEU A 133 15.88 0.58 1.34
CA LEU A 133 16.07 1.12 2.69
C LEU A 133 16.83 0.15 3.60
N ARG A 134 16.56 -1.16 3.51
CA ARG A 134 17.36 -2.19 4.20
C ARG A 134 18.81 -2.23 3.73
N ALA A 135 19.08 -1.98 2.45
CA ALA A 135 20.44 -1.86 1.93
C ALA A 135 21.22 -0.68 2.55
N LEU A 136 20.52 0.34 3.06
CA LEU A 136 21.09 1.45 3.83
C LEU A 136 21.24 1.11 5.33
N GLY A 137 20.92 -0.10 5.77
CA GLY A 137 21.02 -0.53 7.16
C GLY A 137 19.80 -0.16 8.03
N ILE A 138 18.69 0.27 7.43
CA ILE A 138 17.47 0.63 8.14
C ILE A 138 16.69 -0.64 8.49
N ASN A 139 16.19 -0.72 9.74
CA ASN A 139 15.38 -1.84 10.17
C ASN A 139 13.94 -1.68 9.69
N VAL A 140 13.39 -2.77 9.14
CA VAL A 140 11.99 -2.86 8.72
C VAL A 140 11.23 -3.74 9.71
N VAL A 141 10.19 -3.18 10.33
CA VAL A 141 9.31 -3.85 11.29
C VAL A 141 7.95 -4.08 10.65
N GLY A 142 7.41 -5.28 10.77
CA GLY A 142 6.08 -5.61 10.26
C GLY A 142 5.50 -6.83 10.96
N HIS A 143 4.18 -7.01 10.83
CA HIS A 143 3.52 -8.21 11.33
C HIS A 143 4.06 -9.47 10.62
N GLU A 144 4.07 -10.63 11.29
CA GLU A 144 4.57 -11.90 10.73
C GLU A 144 3.87 -12.30 9.42
N ASN A 145 2.58 -11.95 9.28
CA ASN A 145 1.84 -12.20 8.05
C ASN A 145 2.28 -11.27 6.90
N ILE A 146 2.75 -10.06 7.18
CA ILE A 146 3.40 -9.20 6.17
C ILE A 146 4.62 -9.93 5.63
N ARG A 147 5.51 -10.38 6.53
CA ARG A 147 6.70 -11.15 6.13
C ARG A 147 6.33 -12.41 5.35
N SER A 148 5.34 -13.15 5.79
CA SER A 148 4.87 -14.37 5.12
C SER A 148 4.35 -14.08 3.71
N ASN A 149 3.60 -12.99 3.52
CA ASN A 149 3.12 -12.56 2.21
C ASN A 149 4.27 -12.15 1.29
N PHE A 150 5.27 -11.38 1.78
CA PHE A 150 6.48 -11.06 1.03
C PHE A 150 7.17 -12.31 0.48
N LEU A 151 7.38 -13.31 1.35
CA LEU A 151 8.01 -14.57 0.95
C LEU A 151 7.15 -15.36 -0.05
N ARG A 152 5.84 -15.40 0.14
CA ARG A 152 4.90 -16.07 -0.75
C ARG A 152 4.93 -15.50 -2.17
N ILE A 153 4.92 -14.17 -2.31
CA ILE A 153 4.92 -13.49 -3.61
C ILE A 153 6.33 -13.18 -4.13
N LYS A 154 7.37 -13.58 -3.36
CA LYS A 154 8.79 -13.34 -3.67
C LYS A 154 9.14 -11.86 -3.84
N GLN A 155 8.49 -10.98 -3.08
CA GLN A 155 8.82 -9.57 -3.04
C GLN A 155 10.11 -9.36 -2.23
N PRO A 156 11.11 -8.62 -2.74
CA PRO A 156 12.33 -8.35 -1.99
C PRO A 156 12.08 -7.34 -0.86
N GLY A 157 12.86 -7.46 0.23
CA GLY A 157 12.80 -6.50 1.34
C GLY A 157 11.78 -6.85 2.42
N GLU A 158 11.49 -8.13 2.60
CA GLU A 158 10.63 -8.57 3.71
C GLU A 158 11.11 -7.99 5.06
N PRO A 159 10.19 -7.70 6.01
CA PRO A 159 10.54 -7.22 7.35
C PRO A 159 11.61 -8.08 8.01
N ASN A 160 12.67 -7.46 8.56
CA ASN A 160 13.73 -8.14 9.31
C ASN A 160 13.44 -8.23 10.82
N ILE A 161 12.44 -7.46 11.29
CA ILE A 161 11.88 -7.57 12.63
C ILE A 161 10.39 -7.86 12.48
N ALA A 162 9.92 -8.98 13.03
CA ALA A 162 8.53 -9.39 12.95
C ALA A 162 7.89 -9.46 14.34
N PHE A 163 6.59 -9.19 14.42
CA PHE A 163 5.78 -9.34 15.64
C PHE A 163 4.46 -10.04 15.31
N ALA A 164 3.79 -10.60 16.34
CA ALA A 164 2.53 -11.32 16.17
C ALA A 164 1.29 -10.44 16.47
N ASP A 165 1.19 -9.87 17.67
CA ASP A 165 -0.02 -9.15 18.09
C ASP A 165 0.22 -7.65 18.21
N LYS A 166 1.28 -7.29 18.94
CA LYS A 166 1.63 -5.92 19.28
C LYS A 166 3.15 -5.77 19.42
N ALA A 167 3.66 -4.62 18.96
CA ALA A 167 5.03 -4.19 19.24
C ALA A 167 5.05 -2.69 19.58
N SER A 168 6.12 -2.25 20.25
CA SER A 168 6.39 -0.83 20.48
C SER A 168 7.83 -0.51 20.10
N VAL A 169 8.00 0.61 19.42
CA VAL A 169 9.30 1.20 19.13
C VAL A 169 9.46 2.44 20.01
N PHE A 170 10.52 2.46 20.82
CA PHE A 170 10.86 3.59 21.67
C PHE A 170 12.07 4.31 21.08
N SER A 171 11.96 5.60 20.80
CA SER A 171 13.04 6.42 20.25
C SER A 171 12.93 7.85 20.77
N GLY A 172 14.00 8.35 21.41
CA GLY A 172 14.07 9.73 21.87
C GLY A 172 12.95 10.19 22.83
N GLY A 173 12.42 9.28 23.65
CA GLY A 173 11.32 9.54 24.57
C GLY A 173 9.92 9.39 23.94
N VAL A 174 9.85 9.07 22.65
CA VAL A 174 8.60 8.82 21.93
C VAL A 174 8.33 7.31 21.86
N GLU A 175 7.09 6.91 22.10
CA GLU A 175 6.58 5.56 21.83
C GLU A 175 5.78 5.57 20.53
N VAL A 176 6.04 4.59 19.65
CA VAL A 176 5.22 4.28 18.48
C VAL A 176 4.78 2.83 18.59
N GLN A 177 3.48 2.60 18.58
CA GLN A 177 2.90 1.25 18.72
C GLN A 177 2.49 0.70 17.37
N LEU A 178 2.77 -0.59 17.15
CA LEU A 178 2.27 -1.37 16.02
C LEU A 178 1.23 -2.35 16.56
N LEU A 179 0.01 -2.28 16.06
CA LEU A 179 -1.13 -3.05 16.53
C LEU A 179 -1.69 -3.90 15.39
N HIS A 180 -1.63 -5.22 15.52
CA HIS A 180 -2.40 -6.11 14.65
C HIS A 180 -3.77 -6.34 15.31
N LEU A 181 -4.77 -5.61 14.85
CA LEU A 181 -6.13 -5.65 15.42
C LEU A 181 -7.00 -6.76 14.81
N GLY A 182 -6.47 -7.44 13.83
CA GLY A 182 -7.13 -8.47 13.04
C GLY A 182 -6.87 -8.27 11.55
N ARG A 183 -7.32 -9.21 10.73
CA ARG A 183 -7.24 -9.09 9.29
C ARG A 183 -8.42 -8.29 8.74
N GLY A 184 -8.21 -7.63 7.62
CA GLY A 184 -9.25 -6.85 6.96
C GLY A 184 -8.95 -6.73 5.48
N HIS A 185 -8.18 -5.71 5.09
CA HIS A 185 -7.65 -5.54 3.74
C HIS A 185 -6.71 -6.68 3.35
N THR A 186 -5.79 -7.04 4.25
CA THR A 186 -4.89 -8.22 4.15
C THR A 186 -4.89 -9.01 5.45
N SER A 187 -4.14 -10.12 5.49
CA SER A 187 -3.93 -10.87 6.74
C SER A 187 -2.92 -10.21 7.68
N GLY A 188 -2.14 -9.25 7.21
CA GLY A 188 -1.06 -8.61 7.96
C GLY A 188 -1.34 -7.17 8.38
N ASP A 189 -2.57 -6.69 8.23
CA ASP A 189 -2.90 -5.30 8.51
C ASP A 189 -2.42 -4.87 9.90
N THR A 190 -1.65 -3.81 9.91
CA THR A 190 -1.02 -3.23 11.09
C THR A 190 -1.41 -1.77 11.19
N VAL A 191 -2.00 -1.39 12.29
CA VAL A 191 -2.23 0.01 12.64
C VAL A 191 -1.01 0.53 13.40
N VAL A 192 -0.42 1.61 12.92
CA VAL A 192 0.68 2.29 13.61
C VAL A 192 0.09 3.45 14.40
N TYR A 193 0.21 3.41 15.72
CA TYR A 193 -0.36 4.37 16.65
C TYR A 193 0.72 5.23 17.30
N PHE A 194 0.50 6.53 17.31
CA PHE A 194 1.30 7.57 17.96
C PHE A 194 0.54 8.08 19.20
N PRO A 195 0.73 7.47 20.40
CA PRO A 195 -0.08 7.77 21.58
C PRO A 195 0.00 9.23 22.01
N ASP A 196 1.17 9.81 21.98
CA ASP A 196 1.42 11.21 22.35
C ASP A 196 0.72 12.23 21.44
N LEU A 197 0.36 11.82 20.22
CA LEU A 197 -0.32 12.63 19.23
C LEU A 197 -1.77 12.20 18.96
N LYS A 198 -2.27 11.18 19.64
CA LYS A 198 -3.60 10.58 19.40
C LYS A 198 -3.88 10.38 17.90
N THR A 199 -2.88 9.90 17.19
CA THR A 199 -2.92 9.73 15.74
C THR A 199 -2.62 8.28 15.37
N VAL A 200 -3.34 7.72 14.40
CA VAL A 200 -3.08 6.39 13.84
C VAL A 200 -2.78 6.50 12.34
N HIS A 201 -1.93 5.62 11.84
CA HIS A 201 -1.81 5.32 10.41
C HIS A 201 -2.35 3.91 10.19
N ALA A 202 -3.40 3.79 9.40
CA ALA A 202 -4.13 2.53 9.26
C ALA A 202 -3.77 1.72 8.02
N GLY A 203 -2.88 2.26 7.15
CA GLY A 203 -2.69 1.66 5.83
C GLY A 203 -4.02 1.49 5.11
N ASP A 204 -4.13 0.50 4.25
CA ASP A 204 -5.31 0.23 3.44
C ASP A 204 -6.46 -0.45 4.19
N LEU A 205 -6.30 -0.68 5.50
CA LEU A 205 -7.46 -0.97 6.35
C LEU A 205 -8.47 0.19 6.27
N ILE A 206 -7.99 1.43 6.08
CA ILE A 206 -8.83 2.59 5.81
C ILE A 206 -8.24 3.35 4.61
N VAL A 207 -9.07 3.57 3.60
CA VAL A 207 -8.77 4.43 2.45
C VAL A 207 -9.88 5.47 2.29
N ASP A 208 -9.55 6.67 1.79
CA ASP A 208 -10.57 7.68 1.48
C ASP A 208 -11.25 7.32 0.15
N GLY A 209 -12.09 6.30 0.22
CA GLY A 209 -12.77 5.71 -0.93
C GLY A 209 -13.39 4.37 -0.60
N MET A 210 -13.69 3.59 -1.64
CA MET A 210 -14.27 2.27 -1.50
C MET A 210 -13.22 1.27 -0.98
N PRO A 211 -13.54 0.47 0.06
CA PRO A 211 -12.63 -0.54 0.58
C PRO A 211 -12.25 -1.59 -0.47
N VAL A 212 -11.02 -2.04 -0.42
CA VAL A 212 -10.51 -3.18 -1.22
C VAL A 212 -10.13 -4.31 -0.27
N ILE A 213 -10.57 -5.52 -0.55
CA ILE A 213 -10.17 -6.72 0.22
C ILE A 213 -9.25 -7.56 -0.64
N ASP A 214 -8.00 -7.70 -0.23
CA ASP A 214 -7.07 -8.64 -0.89
C ASP A 214 -7.22 -10.05 -0.33
N TYR A 215 -8.14 -10.80 -0.91
CA TYR A 215 -8.36 -12.20 -0.52
C TYR A 215 -7.14 -13.09 -0.78
N ALA A 216 -6.29 -12.75 -1.75
CA ALA A 216 -5.07 -13.51 -2.03
C ALA A 216 -4.01 -13.28 -0.95
N GLY A 217 -3.96 -12.07 -0.40
CA GLY A 217 -3.16 -11.69 0.77
C GLY A 217 -3.79 -12.06 2.11
N GLY A 218 -4.93 -12.79 2.10
CA GLY A 218 -5.61 -13.29 3.30
C GLY A 218 -6.57 -12.29 3.95
N GLY A 219 -6.99 -11.25 3.22
CA GLY A 219 -8.04 -10.32 3.66
C GLY A 219 -9.40 -11.01 3.82
N SER A 220 -10.35 -10.32 4.45
CA SER A 220 -11.71 -10.82 4.70
C SER A 220 -12.67 -9.67 4.92
N ALA A 221 -13.76 -9.64 4.16
CA ALA A 221 -14.81 -8.63 4.32
C ALA A 221 -15.59 -8.79 5.64
N VAL A 222 -15.67 -9.99 6.17
CA VAL A 222 -16.31 -10.28 7.49
C VAL A 222 -15.44 -9.76 8.62
N GLU A 223 -14.16 -10.11 8.60
CA GLU A 223 -13.22 -9.69 9.65
C GLU A 223 -12.91 -8.19 9.56
N PHE A 224 -12.93 -7.60 8.37
CA PHE A 224 -12.71 -6.17 8.14
C PHE A 224 -13.56 -5.27 9.06
N VAL A 225 -14.85 -5.59 9.18
CA VAL A 225 -15.77 -4.86 10.07
C VAL A 225 -15.37 -4.98 11.54
N LYS A 226 -14.94 -6.17 11.97
CA LYS A 226 -14.49 -6.41 13.35
C LYS A 226 -13.19 -5.67 13.64
N THR A 227 -12.26 -5.72 12.69
CA THR A 227 -10.95 -5.05 12.80
C THR A 227 -11.10 -3.53 12.87
N ILE A 228 -12.00 -2.92 12.07
CA ILE A 228 -12.31 -1.49 12.22
C ILE A 228 -13.01 -1.23 13.56
N GLY A 229 -13.86 -2.13 14.03
CA GLY A 229 -14.43 -2.03 15.37
C GLY A 229 -13.36 -1.96 16.45
N ALA A 230 -12.34 -2.82 16.40
CA ALA A 230 -11.20 -2.79 17.31
C ALA A 230 -10.34 -1.52 17.14
N LEU A 231 -10.18 -1.01 15.91
CA LEU A 231 -9.51 0.28 15.66
C LEU A 231 -10.24 1.43 16.36
N LEU A 232 -11.56 1.44 16.35
CA LEU A 232 -12.37 2.47 17.01
C LEU A 232 -12.25 2.46 18.53
N GLU A 233 -11.77 1.38 19.15
CA GLU A 233 -11.46 1.34 20.59
C GLU A 233 -10.10 2.00 20.95
N VAL A 234 -9.23 2.24 19.96
CA VAL A 234 -7.97 2.98 20.18
C VAL A 234 -8.28 4.45 20.45
N ASP A 235 -7.54 5.08 21.36
CA ASP A 235 -7.72 6.51 21.72
C ASP A 235 -7.02 7.42 20.71
N PHE A 236 -7.66 7.64 19.55
CA PHE A 236 -7.19 8.58 18.53
C PHE A 236 -8.27 9.61 18.16
N ASP A 237 -7.84 10.75 17.66
CA ASP A 237 -8.67 11.79 17.06
C ASP A 237 -8.43 11.94 15.54
N THR A 238 -7.24 11.60 15.09
CA THR A 238 -6.76 11.76 13.71
C THR A 238 -6.32 10.43 13.15
N LEU A 239 -6.77 10.11 11.93
CA LEU A 239 -6.36 8.93 11.18
C LEU A 239 -5.71 9.33 9.86
N ILE A 240 -4.52 8.76 9.60
CA ILE A 240 -3.84 8.77 8.30
C ILE A 240 -4.29 7.48 7.59
N PRO A 241 -5.03 7.56 6.46
CA PRO A 241 -5.39 6.39 5.68
C PRO A 241 -4.21 5.90 4.84
N GLY A 242 -4.32 4.72 4.24
CA GLY A 242 -3.34 4.27 3.26
C GLY A 242 -3.33 5.14 2.01
N HIS A 243 -4.49 5.64 1.61
CA HIS A 243 -4.68 6.56 0.48
C HIS A 243 -5.73 7.60 0.83
N GLY A 244 -5.42 8.87 0.57
CA GLY A 244 -6.39 9.95 0.62
C GLY A 244 -6.19 10.97 1.73
N ARG A 245 -7.26 11.63 2.13
CA ARG A 245 -7.22 12.69 3.14
C ARG A 245 -7.19 12.14 4.56
N LEU A 246 -6.70 12.94 5.49
CA LEU A 246 -6.82 12.65 6.92
C LEU A 246 -8.30 12.51 7.30
N MET A 247 -8.58 11.60 8.23
CA MET A 247 -9.94 11.32 8.71
C MET A 247 -10.02 11.49 10.23
N THR A 248 -11.18 11.89 10.69
CA THR A 248 -11.55 11.89 12.10
C THR A 248 -12.04 10.50 12.53
N LYS A 249 -12.05 10.24 13.82
CA LYS A 249 -12.60 8.99 14.38
C LYS A 249 -14.07 8.78 14.00
N GLN A 250 -14.87 9.85 13.91
CA GLN A 250 -16.27 9.77 13.48
C GLN A 250 -16.38 9.33 12.02
N GLU A 251 -15.55 9.87 11.12
CA GLU A 251 -15.54 9.46 9.71
C GLU A 251 -15.14 7.99 9.53
N VAL A 252 -14.26 7.46 10.40
CA VAL A 252 -13.95 6.02 10.44
C VAL A 252 -15.15 5.18 10.91
N ALA A 253 -15.92 5.67 11.88
CA ALA A 253 -17.15 5.00 12.30
C ALA A 253 -18.20 4.99 11.18
N ASP A 254 -18.35 6.09 10.46
CA ASP A 254 -19.24 6.19 9.29
C ASP A 254 -18.78 5.29 8.14
N TYR A 255 -17.47 5.19 7.92
CA TYR A 255 -16.86 4.27 6.95
C TYR A 255 -17.19 2.81 7.27
N LYS A 256 -17.03 2.40 8.55
CA LYS A 256 -17.43 1.08 9.02
C LYS A 256 -18.91 0.79 8.76
N ALA A 257 -19.79 1.73 9.11
CA ALA A 257 -21.24 1.55 8.94
C ALA A 257 -21.63 1.37 7.45
N ARG A 258 -20.98 2.11 6.55
CA ARG A 258 -21.18 1.96 5.10
C ARG A 258 -20.74 0.60 4.60
N PHE A 259 -19.61 0.08 5.11
CA PHE A 259 -19.14 -1.25 4.72
C PHE A 259 -20.01 -2.38 5.30
N GLU A 260 -20.52 -2.22 6.51
CA GLU A 260 -21.52 -3.13 7.09
C GLU A 260 -22.78 -3.20 6.23
N GLU A 261 -23.25 -2.06 5.74
CA GLU A 261 -24.40 -1.99 4.84
C GLU A 261 -24.12 -2.69 3.50
N MET A 262 -22.94 -2.49 2.91
CA MET A 262 -22.50 -3.23 1.72
C MET A 262 -22.53 -4.74 1.96
N ASN A 263 -21.95 -5.21 3.07
CA ASN A 263 -21.96 -6.61 3.48
C ASN A 263 -23.40 -7.16 3.63
N ARG A 264 -24.28 -6.37 4.23
CA ARG A 264 -25.71 -6.73 4.40
C ARG A 264 -26.41 -6.88 3.03
N ARG A 265 -26.19 -5.96 2.11
CA ARG A 265 -26.75 -6.01 0.74
C ARG A 265 -26.24 -7.25 -0.01
N MET A 266 -24.94 -7.49 0.03
CA MET A 266 -24.30 -8.65 -0.59
C MET A 266 -24.88 -9.96 -0.05
N ARG A 267 -25.01 -10.06 1.26
CA ARG A 267 -25.62 -11.25 1.92
C ARG A 267 -27.06 -11.46 1.50
N ASN A 268 -27.85 -10.40 1.37
CA ASN A 268 -29.24 -10.51 0.92
C ASN A 268 -29.32 -11.01 -0.52
N LEU A 269 -28.46 -10.55 -1.42
CA LEU A 269 -28.39 -11.06 -2.80
C LEU A 269 -28.04 -12.54 -2.81
N ALA A 270 -27.05 -12.97 -2.02
CA ALA A 270 -26.67 -14.37 -1.91
C ALA A 270 -27.80 -15.24 -1.38
N ARG A 271 -28.48 -14.83 -0.31
CA ARG A 271 -29.63 -15.55 0.27
C ARG A 271 -30.85 -15.62 -0.65
N SER A 272 -30.99 -14.64 -1.53
CA SER A 272 -32.06 -14.60 -2.55
C SER A 272 -31.73 -15.46 -3.79
N GLY A 273 -30.57 -16.15 -3.81
CA GLY A 273 -30.15 -17.00 -4.91
C GLY A 273 -29.74 -16.24 -6.17
N VAL A 274 -29.35 -14.96 -6.04
CA VAL A 274 -28.86 -14.18 -7.17
C VAL A 274 -27.51 -14.78 -7.63
N PRO A 275 -27.35 -15.16 -8.92
CA PRO A 275 -26.08 -15.68 -9.42
C PRO A 275 -24.95 -14.65 -9.29
N LYS A 276 -23.71 -15.11 -9.00
CA LYS A 276 -22.53 -14.23 -8.91
C LYS A 276 -22.37 -13.31 -10.10
N SER A 277 -22.61 -13.80 -11.32
CA SER A 277 -22.52 -13.03 -12.56
C SER A 277 -23.47 -11.82 -12.63
N GLU A 278 -24.52 -11.81 -11.81
CA GLU A 278 -25.52 -10.74 -11.76
C GLU A 278 -25.32 -9.78 -10.58
N VAL A 279 -24.44 -10.14 -9.63
CA VAL A 279 -24.25 -9.36 -8.38
C VAL A 279 -23.87 -7.94 -8.68
N ARG A 280 -22.93 -7.71 -9.62
CA ARG A 280 -22.49 -6.36 -9.99
C ARG A 280 -23.64 -5.45 -10.44
N ALA A 281 -24.57 -6.00 -11.23
CA ALA A 281 -25.71 -5.24 -11.75
C ALA A 281 -26.81 -5.00 -10.69
N LYS A 282 -26.83 -5.82 -9.63
CA LYS A 282 -27.89 -5.78 -8.60
C LYS A 282 -27.42 -5.16 -7.27
N LEU A 283 -26.11 -5.09 -7.04
CA LEU A 283 -25.54 -4.48 -5.84
C LEU A 283 -25.51 -2.96 -6.01
N TYR A 284 -26.48 -2.31 -5.43
CA TYR A 284 -26.56 -0.86 -5.40
C TYR A 284 -25.61 -0.28 -4.32
N LEU A 285 -24.74 0.63 -4.68
CA LEU A 285 -23.70 1.21 -3.80
C LEU A 285 -23.62 2.75 -3.91
N GLU A 286 -24.34 3.38 -4.85
CA GLU A 286 -24.24 4.80 -5.14
C GLU A 286 -24.64 5.68 -3.94
N ASP A 287 -25.53 5.20 -3.09
CA ASP A 287 -25.98 5.87 -1.87
C ASP A 287 -24.99 5.73 -0.68
N LEU A 288 -23.98 4.88 -0.81
CA LEU A 288 -22.96 4.72 0.23
C LEU A 288 -21.88 5.80 0.18
N GLY A 289 -21.93 6.70 -0.79
CA GLY A 289 -21.06 7.87 -0.86
C GLY A 289 -19.57 7.57 -1.03
N TRP A 290 -19.23 6.41 -1.62
CA TRP A 290 -17.87 6.15 -2.06
C TRP A 290 -17.65 6.76 -3.44
N ASN A 291 -16.85 7.80 -3.47
CA ASN A 291 -16.61 8.61 -4.67
C ASN A 291 -15.72 7.94 -5.73
N HIS A 292 -15.28 6.69 -5.49
CA HIS A 292 -14.27 6.06 -6.33
C HIS A 292 -14.60 4.60 -6.63
N THR A 293 -14.48 4.27 -7.90
CA THR A 293 -14.44 2.88 -8.36
C THR A 293 -13.00 2.41 -8.37
N VAL A 294 -12.70 1.34 -7.65
CA VAL A 294 -11.50 0.52 -7.85
C VAL A 294 -11.44 0.09 -9.32
N SER A 295 -10.25 -0.20 -9.85
CA SER A 295 -10.15 -0.69 -11.24
C SER A 295 -11.14 -1.83 -11.47
N THR A 296 -11.82 -1.82 -12.60
CA THR A 296 -12.91 -2.76 -12.89
C THR A 296 -12.51 -4.21 -12.70
N THR A 297 -11.29 -4.59 -13.09
CA THR A 297 -10.79 -5.96 -13.00
C THR A 297 -10.59 -6.41 -11.53
N THR A 298 -9.97 -5.59 -10.71
CA THR A 298 -9.78 -5.88 -9.27
C THR A 298 -11.12 -5.95 -8.55
N TRP A 299 -12.03 -5.05 -8.90
CA TRP A 299 -13.37 -4.99 -8.34
C TRP A 299 -14.17 -6.27 -8.65
N GLU A 300 -14.17 -6.73 -9.90
CA GLU A 300 -14.91 -7.93 -10.32
C GLU A 300 -14.43 -9.19 -9.59
N THR A 301 -13.11 -9.40 -9.55
CA THR A 301 -12.54 -10.56 -8.85
C THR A 301 -12.83 -10.53 -7.35
N ASN A 302 -12.73 -9.36 -6.72
CA ASN A 302 -12.99 -9.20 -5.30
C ASN A 302 -14.49 -9.32 -4.98
N LEU A 303 -15.36 -8.84 -5.87
CA LEU A 303 -16.81 -8.92 -5.68
C LEU A 303 -17.31 -10.37 -5.63
N GLU A 304 -16.79 -11.23 -6.48
CA GLU A 304 -17.15 -12.66 -6.47
C GLU A 304 -16.69 -13.34 -5.17
N ARG A 305 -15.52 -13.04 -4.70
CA ARG A 305 -15.00 -13.56 -3.42
C ARG A 305 -15.75 -13.00 -2.22
N HIS A 306 -16.09 -11.72 -2.26
CA HIS A 306 -16.92 -11.09 -1.25
C HIS A 306 -18.31 -11.76 -1.19
N TYR A 307 -18.91 -12.04 -2.36
CA TYR A 307 -20.16 -12.78 -2.43
C TYR A 307 -20.04 -14.17 -1.79
N ASP A 308 -18.97 -14.93 -2.10
CA ASP A 308 -18.76 -16.27 -1.52
C ASP A 308 -18.65 -16.21 0.01
N GLU A 309 -17.91 -15.24 0.52
CA GLU A 309 -17.75 -15.04 1.95
C GLU A 309 -19.08 -14.69 2.62
N MET A 310 -19.89 -13.83 2.00
CA MET A 310 -21.23 -13.48 2.51
C MET A 310 -22.24 -14.60 2.39
N ALA A 311 -22.15 -15.44 1.37
CA ALA A 311 -23.02 -16.60 1.17
C ALA A 311 -22.75 -17.73 2.19
N ALA A 312 -21.53 -17.78 2.75
CA ALA A 312 -21.14 -18.76 3.75
C ALA A 312 -21.64 -18.45 5.18
N LEU A 313 -22.24 -17.27 5.39
CA LEU A 313 -22.81 -16.81 6.68
C LEU A 313 -24.32 -17.07 6.76
#